data_668fc58a804feb4abf7c79c61bd26f7d
#
_entry.id   668fc58a804feb4abf7c79c61bd26f7d
#
_cell.length_a   1.000
_cell.length_b   1.000
_cell.length_c   1.000
_cell.angle_alpha   90.00
_cell.angle_beta   90.00
_cell.angle_gamma   90.00
#
_symmetry.space_group_name_H-M   'P 1'
#
loop_
_entity.id
_entity.type
_entity.pdbx_description
1 polymer ?
#
loop_
_entity_poly.entity_id
_entity_poly.type
_entity_poly.pdbx_seq_one_letter_code
_entity_poly.pdbx_strand_id
1 'polypeptide(L)'
;MCIAFEKGVEKLIPVSTVEEALEYRNGDRNYILAAERNGKPVKSFDFGNSPQVYLDMDVKGRSVVMTTTNGTKCINIAKKDHDVVVGSFLNLDAIAKWLIKQDRDVILFCAGWKGRFNLEDTLFAGALVELLIASNLYDNSCDAAQASVVMWNAAKSDLFSFLKNSSHRKRLSKLNIDS
;
A
#
# COMPACT_ATOMS: atom_id res chain seq x y z
N MET A 1 -6.09 -0.65 2.10
CA MET A 1 -6.21 -2.08 2.47
C MET A 1 -6.41 -2.27 3.98
N CYS A 2 -5.51 -1.79 4.86
CA CYS A 2 -5.66 -2.00 6.31
C CYS A 2 -7.03 -1.59 6.85
N ILE A 3 -7.49 -0.38 6.55
CA ILE A 3 -8.83 0.10 6.95
C ILE A 3 -9.96 -0.77 6.38
N ALA A 4 -9.83 -1.27 5.15
CA ALA A 4 -10.82 -2.17 4.57
C ALA A 4 -10.97 -3.45 5.40
N PHE A 5 -9.87 -4.08 5.79
CA PHE A 5 -9.88 -5.27 6.64
C PHE A 5 -10.36 -4.96 8.07
N GLU A 6 -9.99 -3.83 8.64
CA GLU A 6 -10.50 -3.36 9.94
C GLU A 6 -12.03 -3.21 9.93
N LYS A 7 -12.60 -2.77 8.80
CA LYS A 7 -14.05 -2.67 8.59
C LYS A 7 -14.73 -3.99 8.22
N GLY A 8 -13.98 -5.08 8.23
CA GLY A 8 -14.53 -6.43 8.05
C GLY A 8 -14.65 -6.87 6.60
N VAL A 9 -13.93 -6.23 5.65
CA VAL A 9 -13.75 -6.81 4.31
C VAL A 9 -13.14 -8.20 4.45
N GLU A 10 -13.78 -9.19 3.88
CA GLU A 10 -13.33 -10.58 3.97
C GLU A 10 -12.13 -10.84 3.07
N LYS A 11 -12.16 -10.30 1.85
CA LYS A 11 -11.13 -10.55 0.83
C LYS A 11 -10.90 -9.31 -0.02
N LEU A 12 -9.62 -9.06 -0.35
CA LEU A 12 -9.23 -8.02 -1.29
C LEU A 12 -8.49 -8.68 -2.46
N ILE A 13 -8.99 -8.49 -3.68
CA ILE A 13 -8.50 -9.11 -4.91
C ILE A 13 -7.83 -8.04 -5.77
N PRO A 14 -6.49 -8.00 -5.80
CA PRO A 14 -5.78 -7.06 -6.67
C PRO A 14 -5.80 -7.57 -8.12
N VAL A 15 -6.28 -6.73 -9.03
CA VAL A 15 -6.33 -7.01 -10.47
C VAL A 15 -5.53 -5.98 -11.26
N SER A 16 -5.13 -6.34 -12.49
CA SER A 16 -4.23 -5.53 -13.30
C SER A 16 -4.95 -4.40 -14.02
N THR A 17 -6.17 -4.65 -14.50
CA THR A 17 -6.90 -3.71 -15.36
C THR A 17 -8.31 -3.42 -14.84
N VAL A 18 -8.93 -2.39 -15.41
CA VAL A 18 -10.33 -2.05 -15.17
C VAL A 18 -11.24 -3.13 -15.74
N GLU A 19 -10.90 -3.64 -16.92
CA GLU A 19 -11.64 -4.67 -17.64
C GLU A 19 -11.68 -5.97 -16.82
N GLU A 20 -10.53 -6.41 -16.31
CA GLU A 20 -10.43 -7.59 -15.41
C GLU A 20 -11.31 -7.41 -14.16
N ALA A 21 -11.34 -6.21 -13.58
CA ALA A 21 -12.20 -5.94 -12.42
C ALA A 21 -13.68 -6.02 -12.77
N LEU A 22 -14.11 -5.55 -13.96
CA LEU A 22 -15.50 -5.58 -14.40
C LEU A 22 -16.01 -7.00 -14.64
N GLU A 23 -15.15 -7.95 -15.00
CA GLU A 23 -15.52 -9.36 -15.14
C GLU A 23 -16.10 -9.95 -13.85
N TYR A 24 -15.57 -9.53 -12.68
CA TYR A 24 -16.11 -9.95 -11.39
C TYR A 24 -17.55 -9.49 -11.14
N ARG A 25 -17.96 -8.36 -11.70
CA ARG A 25 -19.36 -7.88 -11.56
C ARG A 25 -20.37 -8.76 -12.28
N ASN A 26 -19.97 -9.40 -13.36
CA ASN A 26 -20.84 -10.24 -14.17
C ASN A 26 -21.12 -11.62 -13.52
N GLY A 27 -20.26 -12.05 -12.58
CA GLY A 27 -20.35 -13.36 -11.95
C GLY A 27 -21.09 -13.38 -10.60
N ASP A 28 -20.92 -12.33 -9.78
CA ASP A 28 -21.51 -12.27 -8.44
C ASP A 28 -21.66 -10.81 -8.00
N ARG A 29 -22.87 -10.42 -7.58
CA ARG A 29 -23.17 -9.07 -7.08
C ARG A 29 -22.54 -8.74 -5.73
N ASN A 30 -21.89 -9.71 -5.08
CA ASN A 30 -21.30 -9.53 -3.77
C ASN A 30 -19.91 -8.86 -3.82
N TYR A 31 -19.32 -8.69 -5.01
CA TYR A 31 -18.07 -7.98 -5.18
C TYR A 31 -18.26 -6.46 -5.21
N ILE A 32 -17.44 -5.78 -4.41
CA ILE A 32 -17.28 -4.33 -4.47
C ILE A 32 -16.12 -4.04 -5.42
N LEU A 33 -16.34 -3.18 -6.41
CA LEU A 33 -15.29 -2.76 -7.33
C LEU A 33 -14.69 -1.42 -6.90
N ALA A 34 -13.39 -1.39 -6.63
CA ALA A 34 -12.66 -0.20 -6.23
C ALA A 34 -11.56 0.12 -7.25
N ALA A 35 -11.58 1.31 -7.83
CA ALA A 35 -10.55 1.73 -8.78
C ALA A 35 -10.30 3.23 -8.78
N GLU A 36 -9.04 3.57 -9.02
CA GLU A 36 -8.60 4.94 -9.18
C GLU A 36 -7.70 5.06 -10.44
N ARG A 37 -7.91 6.10 -11.22
CA ARG A 37 -7.05 6.51 -12.32
C ARG A 37 -6.78 8.02 -12.22
N ASN A 38 -5.50 8.38 -12.11
CA ASN A 38 -5.04 9.77 -11.96
C ASN A 38 -5.67 10.52 -10.76
N GLY A 39 -5.90 9.84 -9.62
CA GLY A 39 -6.48 10.40 -8.40
C GLY A 39 -8.01 10.50 -8.41
N LYS A 40 -8.69 9.96 -9.43
CA LYS A 40 -10.16 10.00 -9.54
C LYS A 40 -10.75 8.59 -9.58
N PRO A 41 -11.90 8.36 -8.92
CA PRO A 41 -12.63 7.11 -9.04
C PRO A 41 -13.02 6.82 -10.50
N VAL A 42 -13.04 5.56 -10.89
CA VAL A 42 -13.54 5.11 -12.20
C VAL A 42 -15.06 5.09 -12.17
N LYS A 43 -15.74 5.74 -13.15
CA LYS A 43 -17.20 5.94 -13.15
C LYS A 43 -18.06 4.68 -13.01
N SER A 44 -17.58 3.54 -13.53
CA SER A 44 -18.30 2.25 -13.48
C SER A 44 -18.05 1.45 -12.20
N PHE A 45 -17.29 2.01 -11.24
CA PHE A 45 -16.92 1.34 -10.00
C PHE A 45 -17.73 1.89 -8.82
N ASP A 46 -17.83 1.10 -7.77
CA ASP A 46 -18.61 1.48 -6.58
C ASP A 46 -17.92 2.63 -5.86
N PHE A 47 -16.57 2.63 -5.81
CA PHE A 47 -15.77 3.74 -5.27
C PHE A 47 -14.30 3.73 -5.74
N GLY A 48 -13.56 4.74 -5.30
CA GLY A 48 -12.11 4.84 -5.51
C GLY A 48 -11.30 4.09 -4.45
N ASN A 49 -10.03 4.46 -4.32
CA ASN A 49 -9.10 3.79 -3.39
C ASN A 49 -8.89 4.57 -2.08
N SER A 50 -9.66 5.64 -1.84
CA SER A 50 -9.54 6.43 -0.62
C SER A 50 -9.93 5.60 0.61
N PRO A 51 -9.12 5.64 1.69
CA PRO A 51 -9.46 4.99 2.96
C PRO A 51 -10.78 5.49 3.55
N GLN A 52 -11.12 6.77 3.36
CA GLN A 52 -12.34 7.40 3.88
C GLN A 52 -13.60 6.65 3.45
N VAL A 53 -13.66 6.21 2.19
CA VAL A 53 -14.84 5.52 1.67
C VAL A 53 -15.16 4.24 2.47
N TYR A 54 -14.13 3.51 2.91
CA TYR A 54 -14.31 2.30 3.72
C TYR A 54 -14.81 2.59 5.15
N LEU A 55 -14.64 3.82 5.65
CA LEU A 55 -15.18 4.21 6.96
C LEU A 55 -16.69 4.40 6.91
N ASP A 56 -17.22 4.86 5.76
CA ASP A 56 -18.62 5.27 5.59
C ASP A 56 -19.51 4.16 4.97
N MET A 57 -18.90 3.13 4.38
CA MET A 57 -19.61 2.08 3.65
C MET A 57 -19.77 0.79 4.47
N ASP A 58 -20.88 0.10 4.29
CA ASP A 58 -21.04 -1.27 4.78
C ASP A 58 -20.32 -2.26 3.86
N VAL A 59 -19.12 -2.63 4.30
CA VAL A 59 -18.22 -3.55 3.56
C VAL A 59 -17.99 -4.87 4.30
N LYS A 60 -18.63 -5.06 5.45
CA LYS A 60 -18.45 -6.23 6.30
C LYS A 60 -18.84 -7.53 5.59
N GLY A 61 -17.96 -8.52 5.61
CA GLY A 61 -18.15 -9.83 4.98
C GLY A 61 -18.15 -9.79 3.45
N ARG A 62 -17.80 -8.65 2.84
CA ARG A 62 -17.76 -8.51 1.37
C ARG A 62 -16.35 -8.64 0.84
N SER A 63 -16.25 -9.04 -0.42
CA SER A 63 -14.99 -9.08 -1.17
C SER A 63 -14.83 -7.81 -2.01
N VAL A 64 -13.63 -7.22 -1.99
CA VAL A 64 -13.29 -6.02 -2.78
C VAL A 64 -12.33 -6.40 -3.90
N VAL A 65 -12.71 -6.12 -5.13
CA VAL A 65 -11.83 -6.22 -6.32
C VAL A 65 -11.23 -4.84 -6.57
N MET A 66 -9.92 -4.74 -6.54
CA MET A 66 -9.23 -3.46 -6.58
C MET A 66 -8.20 -3.38 -7.70
N THR A 67 -8.21 -2.27 -8.43
CA THR A 67 -7.11 -1.93 -9.34
C THR A 67 -6.59 -0.53 -9.07
N THR A 68 -5.26 -0.39 -9.06
CA THR A 68 -4.56 0.88 -8.84
C THR A 68 -3.50 1.09 -9.91
N THR A 69 -3.03 2.32 -10.06
CA THR A 69 -2.01 2.64 -11.06
C THR A 69 -0.65 1.98 -10.76
N ASN A 70 -0.28 1.85 -9.48
CA ASN A 70 1.06 1.40 -9.09
C ASN A 70 1.03 0.13 -8.22
N GLY A 71 0.29 0.14 -7.11
CA GLY A 71 0.33 -0.93 -6.10
C GLY A 71 -0.07 -2.30 -6.65
N THR A 72 -1.18 -2.42 -7.40
CA THR A 72 -1.60 -3.71 -7.96
C THR A 72 -0.65 -4.24 -9.01
N LYS A 73 0.04 -3.35 -9.75
CA LYS A 73 1.11 -3.74 -10.68
C LYS A 73 2.28 -4.37 -9.92
N CYS A 74 2.71 -3.76 -8.82
CA CYS A 74 3.82 -4.29 -8.01
C CYS A 74 3.45 -5.65 -7.40
N ILE A 75 2.25 -5.79 -6.85
CA ILE A 75 1.76 -7.08 -6.32
C ILE A 75 1.78 -8.14 -7.42
N ASN A 76 1.27 -7.83 -8.63
CA ASN A 76 1.22 -8.78 -9.75
C ASN A 76 2.60 -9.16 -10.29
N ILE A 77 3.61 -8.29 -10.16
CA ILE A 77 4.99 -8.63 -10.48
C ILE A 77 5.57 -9.57 -9.42
N ALA A 78 5.48 -9.16 -8.14
CA ALA A 78 6.13 -9.88 -7.05
C ALA A 78 5.52 -11.29 -6.80
N LYS A 79 4.19 -11.44 -6.90
CA LYS A 79 3.51 -12.71 -6.63
C LYS A 79 3.83 -13.86 -7.59
N LYS A 80 4.58 -13.59 -8.67
CA LYS A 80 4.97 -14.66 -9.63
C LYS A 80 5.99 -15.60 -9.01
N ASP A 81 6.91 -15.04 -8.21
CA ASP A 81 8.07 -15.77 -7.72
C ASP A 81 8.25 -15.68 -6.19
N HIS A 82 7.40 -14.88 -5.51
CA HIS A 82 7.55 -14.60 -4.09
C HIS A 82 6.21 -14.62 -3.35
N ASP A 83 6.26 -14.92 -2.05
CA ASP A 83 5.17 -14.65 -1.13
C ASP A 83 5.10 -13.14 -0.89
N VAL A 84 3.92 -12.55 -1.07
CA VAL A 84 3.74 -11.09 -1.04
C VAL A 84 2.91 -10.68 0.17
N VAL A 85 3.44 -9.76 0.95
CA VAL A 85 2.74 -9.09 2.04
C VAL A 85 2.65 -7.60 1.76
N VAL A 86 1.51 -6.99 2.05
CA VAL A 86 1.31 -5.55 1.80
C VAL A 86 1.49 -4.77 3.09
N GLY A 87 2.49 -3.87 3.09
CA GLY A 87 2.85 -3.02 4.21
C GLY A 87 2.32 -1.59 4.10
N SER A 88 2.04 -1.00 5.26
CA SER A 88 1.77 0.41 5.47
C SER A 88 2.08 0.78 6.92
N PHE A 89 2.18 2.07 7.25
CA PHE A 89 2.38 2.49 8.65
C PHE A 89 1.29 1.98 9.61
N LEU A 90 0.08 1.74 9.12
CA LEU A 90 -1.04 1.22 9.93
C LEU A 90 -0.82 -0.24 10.40
N ASN A 91 -0.02 -1.01 9.71
CA ASN A 91 0.26 -2.41 10.07
C ASN A 91 1.76 -2.71 10.25
N LEU A 92 2.58 -1.66 10.45
CA LEU A 92 4.03 -1.75 10.52
C LEU A 92 4.50 -2.78 11.56
N ASP A 93 4.03 -2.68 12.80
CA ASP A 93 4.41 -3.59 13.88
C ASP A 93 3.94 -5.04 13.63
N ALA A 94 2.73 -5.19 13.08
CA ALA A 94 2.19 -6.50 12.76
C ALA A 94 3.01 -7.19 11.67
N ILE A 95 3.40 -6.46 10.63
CA ILE A 95 4.25 -6.97 9.55
C ILE A 95 5.64 -7.30 10.07
N ALA A 96 6.28 -6.41 10.85
CA ALA A 96 7.60 -6.68 11.42
C ALA A 96 7.59 -7.98 12.24
N LYS A 97 6.63 -8.13 13.16
CA LYS A 97 6.46 -9.35 13.97
C LYS A 97 6.19 -10.59 13.14
N TRP A 98 5.43 -10.45 12.06
CA TRP A 98 5.14 -11.58 11.17
C TRP A 98 6.40 -11.99 10.37
N LEU A 99 7.13 -11.03 9.79
CA LEU A 99 8.36 -11.28 9.04
C LEU A 99 9.43 -11.96 9.89
N ILE A 100 9.63 -11.47 11.12
CA ILE A 100 10.58 -12.06 12.09
C ILE A 100 10.29 -13.56 12.32
N LYS A 101 9.03 -13.95 12.32
CA LYS A 101 8.64 -15.37 12.50
C LYS A 101 8.83 -16.23 11.26
N GLN A 102 9.00 -15.61 10.07
CA GLN A 102 9.16 -16.38 8.84
C GLN A 102 10.57 -16.92 8.64
N ASP A 103 11.60 -16.32 9.28
CA ASP A 103 13.01 -16.69 9.14
C ASP A 103 13.46 -16.79 7.67
N ARG A 104 13.19 -15.74 6.89
CA ARG A 104 13.43 -15.68 5.45
C ARG A 104 13.94 -14.31 5.05
N ASP A 105 14.69 -14.25 3.95
CA ASP A 105 15.07 -12.97 3.33
C ASP A 105 13.85 -12.13 2.95
N VAL A 106 13.96 -10.81 3.11
CA VAL A 106 12.87 -9.86 2.88
C VAL A 106 13.27 -8.83 1.85
N ILE A 107 12.47 -8.70 0.81
CA ILE A 107 12.57 -7.64 -0.21
C ILE A 107 11.48 -6.60 0.03
N LEU A 108 11.85 -5.36 0.30
CA LEU A 108 10.92 -4.24 0.42
C LEU A 108 10.73 -3.58 -0.95
N PHE A 109 9.64 -3.93 -1.62
CA PHE A 109 9.33 -3.46 -2.97
C PHE A 109 8.43 -2.22 -2.93
N CYS A 110 9.03 -1.03 -2.98
CA CYS A 110 8.32 0.23 -3.04
C CYS A 110 7.55 0.39 -4.36
N ALA A 111 6.26 0.65 -4.29
CA ALA A 111 5.39 0.77 -5.48
C ALA A 111 5.71 2.01 -6.32
N GLY A 112 6.17 3.06 -5.68
CA GLY A 112 6.53 4.30 -6.35
C GLY A 112 5.34 5.02 -7.01
N TRP A 113 5.66 5.98 -7.85
CA TRP A 113 4.68 6.67 -8.68
C TRP A 113 5.10 6.66 -10.14
N LYS A 114 4.39 5.93 -11.00
CA LYS A 114 4.68 5.82 -12.45
C LYS A 114 6.16 5.48 -12.72
N GLY A 115 6.69 4.50 -12.00
CA GLY A 115 8.09 4.06 -12.11
C GLY A 115 9.13 5.04 -11.52
N ARG A 116 8.70 6.01 -10.73
CA ARG A 116 9.59 6.96 -10.06
C ARG A 116 9.61 6.72 -8.56
N PHE A 117 10.71 7.12 -7.93
CA PHE A 117 10.88 7.16 -6.50
C PHE A 117 9.72 7.88 -5.80
N ASN A 118 9.25 7.32 -4.69
CA ASN A 118 8.23 7.88 -3.82
C ASN A 118 8.76 7.97 -2.40
N LEU A 119 8.65 9.16 -1.82
CA LEU A 119 9.20 9.44 -0.50
C LEU A 119 8.46 8.68 0.60
N GLU A 120 7.14 8.60 0.50
CA GLU A 120 6.27 7.95 1.48
C GLU A 120 6.57 6.43 1.57
N ASP A 121 6.73 5.76 0.42
CA ASP A 121 7.08 4.35 0.35
C ASP A 121 8.46 4.09 0.97
N THR A 122 9.42 4.98 0.71
CA THR A 122 10.80 4.86 1.23
C THR A 122 10.85 5.05 2.73
N LEU A 123 10.07 5.98 3.29
CA LEU A 123 9.97 6.17 4.74
C LEU A 123 9.38 4.95 5.43
N PHE A 124 8.33 4.35 4.85
CA PHE A 124 7.81 3.09 5.37
C PHE A 124 8.85 1.96 5.31
N ALA A 125 9.56 1.85 4.19
CA ALA A 125 10.63 0.86 4.05
C ALA A 125 11.72 1.07 5.13
N GLY A 126 12.16 2.30 5.36
CA GLY A 126 13.14 2.62 6.40
C GLY A 126 12.68 2.28 7.81
N ALA A 127 11.40 2.57 8.13
CA ALA A 127 10.81 2.21 9.41
C ALA A 127 10.78 0.68 9.62
N LEU A 128 10.42 -0.08 8.59
CA LEU A 128 10.38 -1.54 8.67
C LEU A 128 11.79 -2.14 8.76
N VAL A 129 12.76 -1.63 7.98
CA VAL A 129 14.17 -2.04 8.08
C VAL A 129 14.71 -1.78 9.49
N GLU A 130 14.45 -0.61 10.09
CA GLU A 130 14.87 -0.31 11.47
C GLU A 130 14.35 -1.36 12.45
N LEU A 131 13.07 -1.76 12.36
CA LEU A 131 12.48 -2.78 13.24
C LEU A 131 13.06 -4.17 13.00
N LEU A 132 13.31 -4.55 11.75
CA LEU A 132 13.89 -5.84 11.42
C LEU A 132 15.33 -5.96 11.93
N ILE A 133 16.16 -4.92 11.74
CA ILE A 133 17.54 -4.88 12.26
C ILE A 133 17.54 -4.91 13.80
N ALA A 134 16.63 -4.18 14.45
CA ALA A 134 16.53 -4.16 15.91
C ALA A 134 16.19 -5.54 16.51
N SER A 135 15.65 -6.47 15.73
CA SER A 135 15.42 -7.85 16.16
C SER A 135 16.70 -8.69 16.28
N ASN A 136 17.83 -8.23 15.74
CA ASN A 136 19.12 -8.95 15.60
C ASN A 136 19.03 -10.24 14.75
N LEU A 137 17.98 -10.40 13.94
CA LEU A 137 17.78 -11.53 13.03
C LEU A 137 18.00 -11.14 11.55
N TYR A 138 18.12 -9.85 11.27
CA TYR A 138 18.28 -9.31 9.92
C TYR A 138 19.45 -8.36 9.85
N ASP A 139 20.15 -8.43 8.72
CA ASP A 139 21.22 -7.50 8.36
C ASP A 139 20.79 -6.68 7.13
N ASN A 140 21.38 -5.49 7.03
CA ASN A 140 21.16 -4.62 5.88
C ASN A 140 22.04 -5.07 4.70
N SER A 141 21.42 -5.51 3.62
CA SER A 141 22.13 -6.11 2.48
C SER A 141 22.38 -5.13 1.31
N CYS A 142 21.86 -3.89 1.34
CA CYS A 142 22.04 -2.97 0.22
C CYS A 142 21.92 -1.48 0.60
N ASP A 143 22.56 -0.63 -0.22
CA ASP A 143 22.58 0.83 -0.02
C ASP A 143 21.17 1.45 -0.01
N ALA A 144 20.23 0.90 -0.77
CA ALA A 144 18.85 1.42 -0.79
C ALA A 144 18.15 1.24 0.57
N ALA A 145 18.34 0.10 1.23
CA ALA A 145 17.81 -0.14 2.56
C ALA A 145 18.50 0.78 3.57
N GLN A 146 19.82 0.95 3.51
CA GLN A 146 20.55 1.88 4.36
C GLN A 146 20.07 3.33 4.17
N ALA A 147 19.92 3.79 2.94
CA ALA A 147 19.39 5.13 2.63
C ALA A 147 17.97 5.33 3.18
N SER A 148 17.12 4.32 3.09
CA SER A 148 15.76 4.38 3.62
C SER A 148 15.73 4.57 5.14
N VAL A 149 16.62 3.90 5.88
CA VAL A 149 16.75 4.09 7.34
C VAL A 149 17.26 5.48 7.68
N VAL A 150 18.22 6.03 6.95
CA VAL A 150 18.69 7.41 7.16
C VAL A 150 17.55 8.41 6.94
N MET A 151 16.76 8.23 5.88
CA MET A 151 15.61 9.09 5.61
C MET A 151 14.52 8.95 6.67
N TRP A 152 14.22 7.74 7.12
CA TRP A 152 13.30 7.48 8.22
C TRP A 152 13.75 8.17 9.51
N ASN A 153 15.00 8.03 9.90
CA ASN A 153 15.54 8.67 11.09
C ASN A 153 15.47 10.21 11.04
N ALA A 154 15.61 10.80 9.86
CA ALA A 154 15.43 12.25 9.67
C ALA A 154 13.97 12.70 9.74
N ALA A 155 13.02 11.79 9.46
CA ALA A 155 11.60 12.11 9.32
C ALA A 155 10.74 11.69 10.52
N LYS A 156 11.14 10.65 11.29
CA LYS A 156 10.28 9.96 12.26
C LYS A 156 9.78 10.84 13.42
N SER A 157 10.47 11.94 13.73
CA SER A 157 10.02 12.89 14.77
C SER A 157 8.83 13.76 14.32
N ASP A 158 8.73 14.06 13.01
CA ASP A 158 7.62 14.84 12.43
C ASP A 158 7.46 14.51 10.94
N LEU A 159 6.77 13.41 10.67
CA LEU A 159 6.48 12.94 9.30
C LEU A 159 5.68 13.97 8.49
N PHE A 160 4.78 14.68 9.14
CA PHE A 160 3.92 15.65 8.47
C PHE A 160 4.73 16.80 7.89
N SER A 161 5.60 17.41 8.69
CA SER A 161 6.50 18.47 8.23
C SER A 161 7.51 17.97 7.20
N PHE A 162 8.06 16.77 7.39
CA PHE A 162 8.99 16.18 6.45
C PHE A 162 8.36 15.97 5.06
N LEU A 163 7.13 15.47 5.02
CA LEU A 163 6.37 15.22 3.79
C LEU A 163 5.72 16.46 3.17
N LYS A 164 5.76 17.63 3.84
CA LYS A 164 5.09 18.86 3.40
C LYS A 164 5.34 19.23 1.94
N ASN A 165 6.55 18.98 1.45
CA ASN A 165 6.96 19.30 0.10
C ASN A 165 7.02 18.06 -0.84
N SER A 166 6.53 16.90 -0.39
CA SER A 166 6.54 15.69 -1.20
C SER A 166 5.74 15.88 -2.50
N SER A 167 6.18 15.18 -3.54
CA SER A 167 5.48 15.24 -4.83
C SER A 167 4.07 14.66 -4.76
N HIS A 168 3.85 13.69 -3.86
CA HIS A 168 2.54 13.08 -3.65
C HIS A 168 1.58 14.08 -3.01
N ARG A 169 1.98 14.72 -1.92
CA ARG A 169 1.16 15.74 -1.25
C ARG A 169 0.80 16.90 -2.18
N LYS A 170 1.76 17.40 -2.98
CA LYS A 170 1.49 18.43 -3.99
C LYS A 170 0.46 18.00 -5.05
N ARG A 171 0.39 16.70 -5.37
CA ARG A 171 -0.65 16.16 -6.27
C ARG A 171 -2.02 16.09 -5.61
N LEU A 172 -2.09 15.62 -4.37
CA LEU A 172 -3.34 15.53 -3.61
C LEU A 172 -3.96 16.93 -3.39
N SER A 173 -3.16 17.92 -3.00
CA SER A 173 -3.62 19.30 -2.86
C SER A 173 -4.24 19.86 -4.15
N LYS A 174 -3.67 19.53 -5.33
CA LYS A 174 -4.23 19.95 -6.62
C LYS A 174 -5.58 19.29 -6.94
N LEU A 175 -5.91 18.20 -6.27
CA LEU A 175 -7.19 17.48 -6.42
C LEU A 175 -8.21 17.86 -5.33
N ASN A 176 -7.90 18.86 -4.49
CA ASN A 176 -8.67 19.24 -3.31
C ASN A 176 -8.92 18.05 -2.36
N ILE A 177 -7.96 17.14 -2.28
CA ILE A 177 -7.95 16.05 -1.30
C ILE A 177 -7.07 16.50 -0.15
N ASP A 178 -7.66 16.81 1.01
CA ASP A 178 -6.93 17.09 2.23
C ASP A 178 -6.28 15.79 2.73
N SER A 179 -4.97 15.83 2.90
CA SER A 179 -4.14 14.69 3.29
C SER A 179 -3.39 14.98 4.60
#